data_15374f0325ba9b2e1500d4545173d082
#
_entry.id   15374f0325ba9b2e1500d4545173d082
#
_cell.length_a   1.000
_cell.length_b   1.000
_cell.length_c   1.000
_cell.angle_alpha   90.00
_cell.angle_beta   90.00
_cell.angle_gamma   90.00
#
_symmetry.space_group_name_H-M   'P 1'
#
loop_
_entity.id
_entity.type
_entity.pdbx_description
1 polymer ?
#
loop_
_entity_poly.entity_id
_entity_poly.type
_entity_poly.pdbx_seq_one_letter_code
_entity_poly.pdbx_strand_id
1 'polypeptide(L)'
;MTKFNCLQAHATPLRSFLLATVVALPFMAGTAAAQEKTLRIAMTAADIPRTLGQPDQGFEGNRFTGIPMYDSLTQWDLSKSDAASVLIPALATSWAVDAKDKTKWVFKLRPGVKFHDGSDLNADSVVWNVRKVLDKDAAHFDASQVGVTASRMPTLRSAVKIDNLTVELTTSEPDAFLPINLTNLFMASPAHWQKKFDAAPAAQSPADKAKTAWTAFAADASGSGPFKMTRFVPRERLEMAANKSYWDPKRTPKIDKVVMLPMPEANARTAALLSGQVDWIEAPSPDAIGAIQGRGNKLYFNQQPHVWPWQLSFAEGSPWLDKRVRQAANLCVDRGGMLKLLGGMMGVPKGTVTPGHPWWGNPKFDIRYDPEAAKKLMAEAGHSVAKPLKVKVQISASGSGQMQPLPMNEFVQQSLKGCGFDVQFDVIEWNTLFTNWRKGSKDPSANGANAINVSYAAMDPFFAMVRFTSTKAFPPVSNNWGHFGNAEFDKLIADARTSFDEKGRDAALAKLHARIVEEAPFVWIAHDVGPRAMSPKVKNVVQPRSWFIDIATMTMD
;
A
#
# COMPACT_ATOMS: atom_id res chain seq x y z
N MET A 1 -28.65 -39.42 -67.97
CA MET A 1 -27.77 -40.19 -68.87
C MET A 1 -26.49 -40.44 -68.11
N THR A 2 -26.02 -41.57 -67.74
CA THR A 2 -25.94 -42.93 -68.06
C THR A 2 -25.46 -43.63 -66.78
N LYS A 3 -26.21 -44.52 -66.20
CA LYS A 3 -26.32 -45.96 -66.18
C LYS A 3 -25.06 -46.74 -65.79
N PHE A 4 -25.23 -47.54 -64.69
CA PHE A 4 -24.87 -48.96 -64.44
C PHE A 4 -23.37 -49.32 -64.27
N ASN A 5 -22.96 -50.18 -63.34
CA ASN A 5 -23.43 -51.57 -63.13
C ASN A 5 -22.98 -52.12 -61.75
N CYS A 6 -23.84 -52.98 -61.22
CA CYS A 6 -23.65 -53.94 -60.15
C CYS A 6 -22.82 -55.16 -60.59
N LEU A 7 -21.97 -55.70 -59.69
CA LEU A 7 -21.56 -57.12 -59.78
C LEU A 7 -21.47 -57.70 -58.36
N GLN A 8 -22.36 -58.69 -58.12
CA GLN A 8 -22.35 -59.64 -57.02
C GLN A 8 -21.26 -60.68 -57.23
N ALA A 9 -20.58 -61.11 -56.17
CA ALA A 9 -19.96 -62.46 -56.18
C ALA A 9 -19.82 -62.99 -54.74
N HIS A 10 -20.54 -63.97 -54.47
CA HIS A 10 -20.44 -65.22 -53.67
C HIS A 10 -19.58 -65.29 -52.42
N ALA A 11 -20.25 -65.68 -51.33
CA ALA A 11 -19.72 -66.08 -50.03
C ALA A 11 -19.15 -67.49 -50.04
N THR A 12 -18.08 -67.73 -49.32
CA THR A 12 -17.70 -69.03 -48.75
C THR A 12 -17.16 -68.86 -47.35
N PRO A 13 -17.50 -69.64 -46.34
CA PRO A 13 -17.09 -69.44 -44.97
C PRO A 13 -15.81 -70.20 -44.64
N LEU A 14 -14.76 -69.51 -44.21
CA LEU A 14 -13.65 -70.16 -43.56
C LEU A 14 -13.77 -69.94 -42.04
N ARG A 15 -13.85 -71.01 -41.29
CA ARG A 15 -13.74 -71.08 -39.86
C ARG A 15 -12.28 -70.84 -39.50
N SER A 16 -11.98 -69.74 -38.80
CA SER A 16 -10.65 -69.49 -38.18
C SER A 16 -10.82 -69.38 -36.69
N PHE A 17 -10.07 -70.18 -35.95
CA PHE A 17 -9.93 -70.19 -34.51
C PHE A 17 -9.28 -68.84 -34.06
N LEU A 18 -9.97 -68.09 -33.22
CA LEU A 18 -9.40 -66.93 -32.53
C LEU A 18 -8.77 -67.42 -31.21
N LEU A 19 -7.44 -67.47 -31.18
CA LEU A 19 -6.67 -67.47 -29.93
C LEU A 19 -6.72 -66.05 -29.34
N ALA A 20 -7.44 -65.88 -28.25
CA ALA A 20 -7.44 -64.61 -27.49
C ALA A 20 -6.17 -64.49 -26.66
N THR A 21 -5.20 -63.76 -27.18
CA THR A 21 -4.02 -63.31 -26.41
C THR A 21 -4.45 -62.12 -25.57
N VAL A 22 -4.66 -62.30 -24.27
CA VAL A 22 -4.88 -61.23 -23.31
C VAL A 22 -3.53 -60.52 -23.10
N VAL A 23 -3.34 -59.41 -23.79
CA VAL A 23 -2.24 -58.47 -23.50
C VAL A 23 -2.62 -57.69 -22.24
N ALA A 24 -2.07 -58.05 -21.09
CA ALA A 24 -2.13 -57.26 -19.89
C ALA A 24 -1.30 -55.97 -20.09
N LEU A 25 -1.97 -54.87 -20.44
CA LEU A 25 -1.37 -53.55 -20.37
C LEU A 25 -1.09 -53.23 -18.89
N PRO A 26 0.16 -52.88 -18.51
CA PRO A 26 0.41 -52.36 -17.17
C PRO A 26 -0.29 -51.01 -17.07
N PHE A 27 -1.25 -50.90 -16.15
CA PHE A 27 -1.74 -49.61 -15.66
C PHE A 27 -0.55 -48.89 -15.04
N MET A 28 0.11 -48.03 -15.79
CA MET A 28 0.95 -47.00 -15.22
C MET A 28 0.01 -46.08 -14.42
N ALA A 29 -0.05 -46.29 -13.12
CA ALA A 29 -0.58 -45.32 -12.18
C ALA A 29 0.30 -44.07 -12.31
N GLY A 30 -0.05 -43.18 -13.23
CA GLY A 30 0.52 -41.87 -13.30
C GLY A 30 0.27 -41.24 -11.93
N THR A 31 1.35 -40.94 -11.19
CA THR A 31 1.28 -40.07 -10.03
C THR A 31 0.63 -38.79 -10.53
N ALA A 32 -0.61 -38.54 -10.16
CA ALA A 32 -1.29 -37.28 -10.42
C ALA A 32 -0.39 -36.21 -9.75
N ALA A 33 0.40 -35.50 -10.56
CA ALA A 33 1.14 -34.35 -10.07
C ALA A 33 0.12 -33.43 -9.43
N ALA A 34 0.29 -33.13 -8.14
CA ALA A 34 -0.61 -32.23 -7.45
C ALA A 34 -0.66 -30.91 -8.24
N GLN A 35 -1.85 -30.49 -8.62
CA GLN A 35 -2.05 -29.29 -9.43
C GLN A 35 -1.44 -28.09 -8.68
N GLU A 36 -0.59 -27.32 -9.35
CA GLU A 36 0.06 -26.12 -8.80
C GLU A 36 -1.01 -25.13 -8.30
N LYS A 37 -0.94 -24.79 -7.02
CA LYS A 37 -1.86 -23.85 -6.38
C LYS A 37 -1.46 -22.42 -6.72
N THR A 38 -2.09 -21.85 -7.72
CA THR A 38 -1.80 -20.50 -8.23
C THR A 38 -2.87 -19.51 -7.83
N LEU A 39 -2.51 -18.46 -7.07
CA LEU A 39 -3.35 -17.33 -6.73
C LEU A 39 -3.17 -16.19 -7.74
N ARG A 40 -4.22 -15.80 -8.44
CA ARG A 40 -4.21 -14.71 -9.42
C ARG A 40 -4.93 -13.48 -8.85
N ILE A 41 -4.21 -12.35 -8.79
CA ILE A 41 -4.68 -11.11 -8.16
C ILE A 41 -4.78 -10.01 -9.22
N ALA A 42 -5.96 -9.42 -9.39
CA ALA A 42 -6.15 -8.23 -10.20
C ALA A 42 -6.04 -6.97 -9.31
N MET A 43 -5.01 -6.16 -9.57
CA MET A 43 -4.71 -4.94 -8.84
C MET A 43 -5.44 -3.73 -9.43
N THR A 44 -5.64 -2.69 -8.61
CA THR A 44 -6.17 -1.39 -9.08
C THR A 44 -5.12 -0.52 -9.78
N ALA A 45 -3.83 -0.83 -9.60
CA ALA A 45 -2.73 -0.12 -10.24
C ALA A 45 -2.68 -0.39 -11.75
N ALA A 46 -2.24 0.58 -12.53
CA ALA A 46 -2.11 0.47 -13.99
C ALA A 46 -0.80 -0.23 -14.42
N ASP A 47 0.13 -0.45 -13.49
CA ASP A 47 1.40 -1.15 -13.71
C ASP A 47 1.79 -1.95 -12.47
N ILE A 48 2.71 -2.89 -12.64
CA ILE A 48 3.35 -3.58 -11.52
C ILE A 48 4.16 -2.55 -10.74
N PRO A 49 3.98 -2.44 -9.40
CA PRO A 49 4.83 -1.60 -8.57
C PRO A 49 6.30 -2.03 -8.65
N ARG A 50 7.20 -1.10 -8.38
CA ARG A 50 8.64 -1.39 -8.38
C ARG A 50 8.96 -2.56 -7.46
N THR A 51 9.80 -3.45 -7.97
CA THR A 51 10.16 -4.72 -7.31
C THR A 51 11.35 -4.61 -6.36
N LEU A 52 11.79 -3.39 -6.03
CA LEU A 52 12.92 -3.09 -5.15
C LEU A 52 12.55 -3.06 -3.65
N GLY A 53 11.35 -3.49 -3.28
CA GLY A 53 10.87 -3.46 -1.90
C GLY A 53 10.65 -2.05 -1.38
N GLN A 54 10.21 -1.11 -2.22
CA GLN A 54 9.94 0.27 -1.83
C GLN A 54 8.47 0.59 -1.96
N PRO A 55 7.96 1.56 -1.19
CA PRO A 55 6.65 2.14 -1.46
C PRO A 55 6.63 2.76 -2.86
N ASP A 56 5.72 2.29 -3.70
CA ASP A 56 5.53 2.74 -5.07
C ASP A 56 4.05 2.65 -5.44
N GLN A 57 3.56 3.55 -6.26
CA GLN A 57 2.13 3.67 -6.58
C GLN A 57 1.27 3.69 -5.29
N GLY A 58 1.63 4.56 -4.34
CA GLY A 58 1.10 4.54 -3.00
C GLY A 58 1.77 3.45 -2.15
N PHE A 59 0.99 2.61 -1.48
CA PHE A 59 1.48 1.47 -0.73
C PHE A 59 1.41 0.14 -1.50
N GLU A 60 1.12 0.16 -2.81
CA GLU A 60 1.04 -1.06 -3.62
C GLU A 60 2.40 -1.77 -3.68
N GLY A 61 3.50 -1.00 -3.75
CA GLY A 61 4.84 -1.56 -3.67
C GLY A 61 5.11 -2.31 -2.37
N ASN A 62 4.73 -1.75 -1.21
CA ASN A 62 4.86 -2.45 0.06
C ASN A 62 3.98 -3.71 0.11
N ARG A 63 2.72 -3.60 -0.35
CA ARG A 63 1.71 -4.66 -0.25
C ARG A 63 2.00 -5.84 -1.17
N PHE A 64 2.32 -5.57 -2.43
CA PHE A 64 2.41 -6.59 -3.47
C PHE A 64 3.83 -7.00 -3.87
N THR A 65 4.82 -6.15 -3.63
CA THR A 65 6.23 -6.48 -3.92
C THR A 65 7.11 -6.47 -2.68
N GLY A 66 6.85 -5.62 -1.69
CA GLY A 66 7.60 -5.54 -0.44
C GLY A 66 7.37 -6.75 0.47
N ILE A 67 6.22 -6.80 1.12
CA ILE A 67 5.87 -7.85 2.10
C ILE A 67 5.97 -9.28 1.54
N PRO A 68 5.58 -9.56 0.27
CA PRO A 68 5.73 -10.90 -0.28
C PRO A 68 7.18 -11.30 -0.57
N MET A 69 8.03 -10.39 -1.07
CA MET A 69 9.38 -10.75 -1.54
C MET A 69 10.50 -10.40 -0.56
N TYR A 70 10.25 -9.57 0.43
CA TYR A 70 11.27 -9.04 1.34
C TYR A 70 10.82 -9.13 2.78
N ASP A 71 11.78 -8.94 3.69
CA ASP A 71 11.53 -8.65 5.09
C ASP A 71 12.19 -7.33 5.50
N SER A 72 11.69 -6.75 6.56
CA SER A 72 12.26 -5.59 7.27
C SER A 72 12.72 -5.99 8.67
N LEU A 73 13.35 -5.09 9.42
CA LEU A 73 13.78 -5.39 10.80
C LEU A 73 12.59 -5.67 11.72
N THR A 74 11.52 -4.92 11.52
CA THR A 74 10.26 -5.01 12.25
C THR A 74 9.10 -5.13 11.26
N GLN A 75 7.96 -5.69 11.66
CA GLN A 75 6.80 -5.84 10.78
C GLN A 75 5.49 -5.63 11.53
N TRP A 76 4.41 -5.45 10.77
CA TRP A 76 3.06 -5.42 11.31
C TRP A 76 2.52 -6.83 11.53
N ASP A 77 1.86 -7.07 12.67
CA ASP A 77 1.06 -8.27 12.89
C ASP A 77 -0.22 -8.20 12.04
N LEU A 78 -0.25 -8.95 10.96
CA LEU A 78 -1.40 -9.04 10.04
C LEU A 78 -2.26 -10.29 10.28
N SER A 79 -2.02 -11.02 11.38
CA SER A 79 -2.68 -12.29 11.69
C SER A 79 -4.07 -12.14 12.33
N LYS A 80 -4.49 -10.91 12.69
CA LYS A 80 -5.72 -10.64 13.42
C LYS A 80 -6.66 -9.71 12.64
N SER A 81 -7.96 -10.00 12.68
CA SER A 81 -9.01 -9.19 12.08
C SER A 81 -9.80 -8.34 13.08
N ASP A 82 -9.71 -8.67 14.38
CA ASP A 82 -10.49 -8.08 15.47
C ASP A 82 -9.75 -6.98 16.25
N ALA A 83 -8.46 -6.81 16.00
CA ALA A 83 -7.61 -5.81 16.64
C ALA A 83 -6.83 -4.97 15.61
N ALA A 84 -6.37 -3.78 16.01
CA ALA A 84 -5.42 -3.01 15.24
C ALA A 84 -4.10 -3.78 15.10
N SER A 85 -3.46 -3.66 13.94
CA SER A 85 -2.14 -4.26 13.73
C SER A 85 -1.11 -3.58 14.63
N VAL A 86 -0.32 -4.38 15.32
CA VAL A 86 0.76 -3.92 16.20
C VAL A 86 2.12 -4.26 15.60
N LEU A 87 3.16 -3.59 16.07
CA LEU A 87 4.52 -3.86 15.66
C LEU A 87 5.03 -5.15 16.32
N ILE A 88 5.61 -6.04 15.53
CA ILE A 88 6.21 -7.30 15.99
C ILE A 88 7.62 -7.48 15.42
N PRO A 89 8.46 -8.35 16.05
CA PRO A 89 9.74 -8.77 15.51
C PRO A 89 9.63 -9.40 14.12
N ALA A 90 10.62 -9.07 13.24
CA ALA A 90 10.80 -9.72 11.95
C ALA A 90 12.25 -10.22 11.81
N LEU A 91 13.09 -9.56 10.98
CA LEU A 91 14.54 -9.88 10.93
C LEU A 91 15.25 -9.54 12.22
N ALA A 92 14.80 -8.52 12.95
CA ALA A 92 15.23 -8.30 14.32
C ALA A 92 14.38 -9.13 15.29
N THR A 93 15.01 -9.84 16.20
CA THR A 93 14.34 -10.60 17.28
C THR A 93 14.01 -9.71 18.47
N SER A 94 14.77 -8.63 18.66
CA SER A 94 14.55 -7.60 19.68
C SER A 94 15.27 -6.30 19.31
N TRP A 95 14.83 -5.20 19.93
CA TRP A 95 15.50 -3.90 19.81
C TRP A 95 15.36 -3.11 21.11
N ALA A 96 16.33 -2.22 21.35
CA ALA A 96 16.30 -1.32 22.48
C ALA A 96 16.98 0.02 22.12
N VAL A 97 16.45 1.11 22.64
CA VAL A 97 17.15 2.40 22.62
C VAL A 97 18.20 2.43 23.74
N ASP A 98 19.36 3.04 23.47
CA ASP A 98 20.40 3.19 24.49
C ASP A 98 19.87 4.01 25.69
N ALA A 99 20.25 3.63 26.88
CA ALA A 99 19.76 4.24 28.11
C ALA A 99 20.28 5.69 28.28
N LYS A 100 21.51 5.96 27.82
CA LYS A 100 22.20 7.24 27.97
C LYS A 100 22.07 8.13 26.75
N ASP A 101 22.08 7.54 25.56
CA ASP A 101 22.00 8.25 24.28
C ASP A 101 20.77 7.78 23.49
N LYS A 102 19.67 8.50 23.61
CA LYS A 102 18.39 8.20 22.98
C LYS A 102 18.40 8.31 21.44
N THR A 103 19.52 8.69 20.85
CA THR A 103 19.72 8.67 19.38
C THR A 103 20.21 7.33 18.87
N LYS A 104 20.61 6.41 19.76
CA LYS A 104 21.17 5.09 19.41
C LYS A 104 20.18 3.97 19.69
N TRP A 105 19.99 3.14 18.70
CA TRP A 105 19.14 1.95 18.77
C TRP A 105 19.93 0.69 18.44
N VAL A 106 19.87 -0.31 19.29
CA VAL A 106 20.52 -1.60 19.06
C VAL A 106 19.47 -2.64 18.67
N PHE A 107 19.69 -3.31 17.54
CA PHE A 107 18.83 -4.39 17.01
C PHE A 107 19.60 -5.71 17.03
N LYS A 108 18.99 -6.76 17.62
CA LYS A 108 19.50 -8.13 17.57
C LYS A 108 18.84 -8.87 16.42
N LEU A 109 19.64 -9.39 15.49
CA LEU A 109 19.15 -10.04 14.29
C LEU A 109 18.85 -11.53 14.52
N ARG A 110 17.96 -12.06 13.69
CA ARG A 110 17.63 -13.49 13.63
C ARG A 110 18.75 -14.25 12.94
N PRO A 111 19.29 -15.33 13.55
CA PRO A 111 20.30 -16.17 12.91
C PRO A 111 19.70 -17.02 11.79
N GLY A 112 20.52 -17.39 10.80
CA GLY A 112 20.20 -18.38 9.77
C GLY A 112 19.24 -17.90 8.68
N VAL A 113 18.87 -16.63 8.63
CA VAL A 113 18.05 -16.08 7.55
C VAL A 113 18.89 -16.01 6.27
N LYS A 114 18.29 -16.46 5.16
CA LYS A 114 18.88 -16.40 3.81
C LYS A 114 18.09 -15.51 2.90
N PHE A 115 18.79 -14.80 2.03
CA PHE A 115 18.19 -14.18 0.86
C PHE A 115 17.77 -15.22 -0.19
N HIS A 116 16.95 -14.85 -1.15
CA HIS A 116 16.47 -15.74 -2.20
C HIS A 116 17.60 -16.32 -3.08
N ASP A 117 18.71 -15.61 -3.20
CA ASP A 117 19.93 -16.06 -3.91
C ASP A 117 20.81 -17.00 -3.09
N GLY A 118 20.42 -17.32 -1.85
CA GLY A 118 21.12 -18.22 -0.93
C GLY A 118 22.15 -17.55 -0.04
N SER A 119 22.49 -16.28 -0.26
CA SER A 119 23.43 -15.53 0.60
C SER A 119 22.85 -15.28 2.00
N ASP A 120 23.74 -15.10 2.98
CA ASP A 120 23.37 -14.87 4.39
C ASP A 120 22.87 -13.45 4.60
N LEU A 121 21.82 -13.32 5.41
CA LEU A 121 21.36 -12.05 5.97
C LEU A 121 21.99 -11.86 7.36
N ASN A 122 22.75 -10.79 7.52
CA ASN A 122 23.49 -10.46 8.73
C ASN A 122 23.58 -8.94 8.96
N ALA A 123 24.35 -8.49 9.94
CA ALA A 123 24.52 -7.07 10.23
C ALA A 123 25.12 -6.27 9.07
N ASP A 124 26.05 -6.84 8.29
CA ASP A 124 26.59 -6.20 7.10
C ASP A 124 25.50 -5.92 6.05
N SER A 125 24.56 -6.86 5.89
CA SER A 125 23.41 -6.69 4.99
C SER A 125 22.52 -5.54 5.43
N VAL A 126 22.29 -5.38 6.73
CA VAL A 126 21.48 -4.26 7.28
C VAL A 126 22.20 -2.93 7.05
N VAL A 127 23.49 -2.85 7.37
CA VAL A 127 24.31 -1.64 7.12
C VAL A 127 24.26 -1.26 5.64
N TRP A 128 24.42 -2.24 4.75
CA TRP A 128 24.36 -2.04 3.30
C TRP A 128 22.98 -1.47 2.88
N ASN A 129 21.89 -2.01 3.39
CA ASN A 129 20.53 -1.55 3.05
C ASN A 129 20.19 -0.17 3.62
N VAL A 130 20.74 0.22 4.78
CA VAL A 130 20.64 1.59 5.29
C VAL A 130 21.42 2.55 4.38
N ARG A 131 22.65 2.20 4.01
CA ARG A 131 23.46 3.01 3.09
C ARG A 131 22.82 3.12 1.70
N LYS A 132 22.17 2.08 1.20
CA LYS A 132 21.40 2.08 -0.05
C LYS A 132 20.46 3.28 -0.19
N VAL A 133 19.87 3.74 0.90
CA VAL A 133 18.85 4.81 0.89
C VAL A 133 19.33 6.14 1.45
N LEU A 134 20.44 6.17 2.19
CA LEU A 134 20.94 7.36 2.87
C LEU A 134 22.29 7.87 2.35
N ASP A 135 23.17 6.99 1.92
CA ASP A 135 24.56 7.33 1.61
C ASP A 135 24.75 7.53 0.10
N LYS A 136 24.79 8.80 -0.32
CA LYS A 136 24.95 9.17 -1.74
C LYS A 136 26.29 8.75 -2.33
N ASP A 137 27.30 8.50 -1.50
CA ASP A 137 28.64 8.12 -1.92
C ASP A 137 28.79 6.59 -2.00
N ALA A 138 27.81 5.82 -1.53
CA ALA A 138 27.81 4.38 -1.67
C ALA A 138 27.56 3.97 -3.12
N ALA A 139 28.39 3.07 -3.66
CA ALA A 139 28.24 2.58 -5.04
C ALA A 139 26.83 2.00 -5.33
N HIS A 140 26.18 1.45 -4.32
CA HIS A 140 24.83 0.87 -4.39
C HIS A 140 23.71 1.84 -3.93
N PHE A 141 23.99 3.13 -3.85
CA PHE A 141 22.96 4.13 -3.53
C PHE A 141 21.84 4.08 -4.56
N ASP A 142 20.59 4.03 -4.08
CA ASP A 142 19.40 4.04 -4.92
C ASP A 142 18.62 5.36 -4.74
N ALA A 143 18.91 6.31 -5.61
CA ALA A 143 18.28 7.63 -5.60
C ALA A 143 16.74 7.54 -5.71
N SER A 144 16.20 6.48 -6.31
CA SER A 144 14.75 6.30 -6.47
C SER A 144 14.03 6.08 -5.13
N GLN A 145 14.76 5.65 -4.09
CA GLN A 145 14.20 5.38 -2.76
C GLN A 145 14.29 6.57 -1.79
N VAL A 146 14.99 7.64 -2.15
CA VAL A 146 15.15 8.80 -1.24
C VAL A 146 13.79 9.40 -0.89
N GLY A 147 12.97 9.73 -1.88
CA GLY A 147 11.64 10.34 -1.68
C GLY A 147 10.56 9.39 -1.17
N VAL A 148 10.79 8.08 -1.16
CA VAL A 148 9.76 7.08 -0.84
C VAL A 148 10.11 6.19 0.36
N THR A 149 11.38 5.88 0.58
CA THR A 149 11.84 5.06 1.70
C THR A 149 12.54 5.91 2.75
N ALA A 150 13.61 6.61 2.37
CA ALA A 150 14.37 7.43 3.32
C ALA A 150 13.52 8.55 3.95
N SER A 151 12.62 9.17 3.19
CA SER A 151 11.70 10.20 3.68
C SER A 151 10.78 9.72 4.82
N ARG A 152 10.59 8.42 4.99
CA ARG A 152 9.81 7.82 6.08
C ARG A 152 10.61 7.63 7.37
N MET A 153 11.94 7.73 7.27
CA MET A 153 12.87 7.62 8.39
C MET A 153 13.70 8.92 8.47
N PRO A 154 13.04 10.08 8.67
CA PRO A 154 13.69 11.39 8.49
C PRO A 154 14.84 11.65 9.48
N THR A 155 14.86 10.94 10.58
CA THR A 155 15.89 11.05 11.63
C THR A 155 17.03 10.05 11.45
N LEU A 156 16.83 8.93 10.74
CA LEU A 156 17.87 7.91 10.55
C LEU A 156 19.07 8.49 9.81
N ARG A 157 20.28 8.27 10.36
CA ARG A 157 21.54 8.79 9.80
C ARG A 157 22.51 7.70 9.40
N SER A 158 22.66 6.66 10.21
CA SER A 158 23.63 5.61 9.95
C SER A 158 23.25 4.28 10.58
N ALA A 159 23.93 3.24 10.12
CA ALA A 159 23.95 1.92 10.72
C ALA A 159 25.39 1.46 10.88
N VAL A 160 25.72 0.82 11.99
CA VAL A 160 27.04 0.28 12.29
C VAL A 160 26.89 -1.17 12.79
N LYS A 161 27.69 -2.06 12.25
CA LYS A 161 27.79 -3.44 12.73
C LYS A 161 28.52 -3.46 14.07
N ILE A 162 27.89 -4.04 15.09
CA ILE A 162 28.54 -4.36 16.38
C ILE A 162 29.16 -5.74 16.31
N ASP A 163 28.39 -6.74 15.91
CA ASP A 163 28.79 -8.10 15.64
C ASP A 163 28.00 -8.67 14.45
N ASN A 164 28.15 -9.93 14.13
CA ASN A 164 27.49 -10.53 12.97
C ASN A 164 25.94 -10.51 13.01
N LEU A 165 25.38 -10.48 14.21
CA LEU A 165 23.92 -10.48 14.45
C LEU A 165 23.45 -9.27 15.27
N THR A 166 24.26 -8.23 15.40
CA THR A 166 23.91 -7.02 16.14
C THR A 166 24.28 -5.79 15.31
N VAL A 167 23.31 -4.89 15.13
CA VAL A 167 23.50 -3.62 14.46
C VAL A 167 23.03 -2.48 15.34
N GLU A 168 23.79 -1.37 15.36
CA GLU A 168 23.38 -0.10 15.94
C GLU A 168 22.90 0.83 14.82
N LEU A 169 21.72 1.42 15.00
CA LEU A 169 21.19 2.48 14.14
C LEU A 169 21.24 3.80 14.89
N THR A 170 21.74 4.86 14.24
CA THR A 170 21.84 6.19 14.84
C THR A 170 20.88 7.15 14.16
N THR A 171 20.16 7.94 14.97
CA THR A 171 19.25 9.01 14.53
C THR A 171 19.85 10.37 14.84
N SER A 172 19.43 11.45 14.13
CA SER A 172 19.89 12.82 14.37
C SER A 172 19.34 13.47 15.63
N GLU A 173 18.25 12.93 16.13
CA GLU A 173 17.56 13.36 17.35
C GLU A 173 16.88 12.12 17.97
N PRO A 174 16.53 12.11 19.26
CA PRO A 174 15.78 11.02 19.87
C PRO A 174 14.50 10.74 19.07
N ASP A 175 14.28 9.47 18.68
CA ASP A 175 13.15 9.10 17.85
C ASP A 175 12.53 7.76 18.26
N ALA A 176 11.46 7.83 19.05
CA ALA A 176 10.67 6.66 19.47
C ALA A 176 9.86 6.03 18.32
N PHE A 177 9.80 6.67 17.15
CA PHE A 177 9.10 6.12 15.98
C PHE A 177 10.00 5.25 15.10
N LEU A 178 11.33 5.25 15.32
CA LEU A 178 12.26 4.53 14.44
C LEU A 178 11.88 3.07 14.22
N PRO A 179 11.57 2.25 15.26
CA PRO A 179 11.21 0.85 15.03
C PRO A 179 9.96 0.68 14.14
N ILE A 180 8.99 1.58 14.25
CA ILE A 180 7.79 1.59 13.42
C ILE A 180 8.12 1.96 11.98
N ASN A 181 8.94 3.00 11.80
CA ASN A 181 9.33 3.51 10.48
C ASN A 181 10.15 2.47 9.70
N LEU A 182 10.92 1.62 10.38
CA LEU A 182 11.72 0.54 9.78
C LEU A 182 10.89 -0.55 9.10
N THR A 183 9.59 -0.65 9.35
CA THR A 183 8.68 -1.52 8.57
C THR A 183 8.67 -1.19 7.07
N ASN A 184 9.15 -0.02 6.68
CA ASN A 184 9.25 0.44 5.30
C ASN A 184 10.63 0.22 4.66
N LEU A 185 11.63 -0.24 5.43
CA LEU A 185 12.97 -0.52 4.93
C LEU A 185 13.13 -2.03 4.69
N PHE A 186 12.81 -2.47 3.50
CA PHE A 186 12.95 -3.86 3.07
C PHE A 186 14.38 -4.18 2.67
N MET A 187 14.88 -5.36 3.10
CA MET A 187 16.27 -5.78 2.91
C MET A 187 16.45 -6.50 1.58
N ALA A 188 17.18 -5.88 0.66
CA ALA A 188 17.64 -6.47 -0.60
C ALA A 188 18.97 -7.20 -0.41
N SER A 189 19.23 -8.26 -1.20
CA SER A 189 20.49 -9.01 -1.18
C SER A 189 21.66 -8.18 -1.70
N PRO A 190 22.68 -7.88 -0.87
CA PRO A 190 23.90 -7.23 -1.33
C PRO A 190 24.67 -8.06 -2.37
N ALA A 191 24.75 -9.37 -2.17
CA ALA A 191 25.47 -10.28 -3.07
C ALA A 191 24.82 -10.36 -4.44
N HIS A 192 23.47 -10.40 -4.50
CA HIS A 192 22.75 -10.42 -5.77
C HIS A 192 22.90 -9.09 -6.53
N TRP A 193 22.82 -7.97 -5.82
CA TRP A 193 23.08 -6.66 -6.42
C TRP A 193 24.52 -6.55 -6.96
N GLN A 194 25.52 -7.01 -6.20
CA GLN A 194 26.92 -6.98 -6.62
C GLN A 194 27.13 -7.75 -7.92
N LYS A 195 26.53 -8.94 -8.08
CA LYS A 195 26.56 -9.70 -9.35
C LYS A 195 26.02 -8.90 -10.53
N LYS A 196 24.92 -8.12 -10.32
CA LYS A 196 24.36 -7.25 -11.38
C LYS A 196 25.28 -6.07 -11.69
N PHE A 197 25.93 -5.52 -10.67
CA PHE A 197 26.90 -4.42 -10.84
C PHE A 197 28.14 -4.87 -11.59
N ASP A 198 28.67 -6.04 -11.27
CA ASP A 198 29.85 -6.61 -11.94
C ASP A 198 29.56 -7.00 -13.40
N ALA A 199 28.32 -7.41 -13.68
CA ALA A 199 27.84 -7.74 -15.02
C ALA A 199 27.53 -6.50 -15.89
N ALA A 200 27.48 -5.29 -15.31
CA ALA A 200 27.25 -4.07 -16.07
C ALA A 200 28.44 -3.76 -17.02
N PRO A 201 28.18 -3.12 -18.19
CA PRO A 201 29.22 -2.85 -19.16
C PRO A 201 30.44 -2.12 -18.57
N ALA A 202 31.64 -2.64 -18.82
CA ALA A 202 32.90 -2.14 -18.25
C ALA A 202 33.16 -0.66 -18.57
N ALA A 203 32.71 -0.19 -19.74
CA ALA A 203 32.90 1.18 -20.22
C ALA A 203 31.99 2.21 -19.49
N GLN A 204 31.02 1.77 -18.70
CA GLN A 204 30.13 2.68 -17.93
C GLN A 204 30.86 3.31 -16.74
N SER A 205 30.50 4.54 -16.43
CA SER A 205 30.89 5.16 -15.16
C SER A 205 30.34 4.36 -13.95
N PRO A 206 30.93 4.46 -12.74
CA PRO A 206 30.41 3.80 -11.55
C PRO A 206 28.93 4.11 -11.29
N ALA A 207 28.50 5.35 -11.53
CA ALA A 207 27.11 5.77 -11.35
C ALA A 207 26.17 5.13 -12.38
N ASP A 208 26.59 5.02 -13.64
CA ASP A 208 25.80 4.34 -14.69
C ASP A 208 25.75 2.84 -14.46
N LYS A 209 26.82 2.22 -13.99
CA LYS A 209 26.84 0.81 -13.56
C LYS A 209 25.84 0.56 -12.43
N ALA A 210 25.80 1.44 -11.43
CA ALA A 210 24.84 1.34 -10.34
C ALA A 210 23.38 1.41 -10.83
N LYS A 211 23.08 2.34 -11.73
CA LYS A 211 21.75 2.46 -12.37
C LYS A 211 21.40 1.21 -13.18
N THR A 212 22.35 0.69 -13.95
CA THR A 212 22.18 -0.57 -14.71
C THR A 212 21.95 -1.74 -13.78
N ALA A 213 22.72 -1.85 -12.69
CA ALA A 213 22.56 -2.89 -11.67
C ALA A 213 21.18 -2.85 -11.00
N TRP A 214 20.70 -1.68 -10.61
CA TRP A 214 19.36 -1.55 -10.04
C TRP A 214 18.25 -1.89 -11.03
N THR A 215 18.40 -1.54 -12.29
CA THR A 215 17.45 -1.92 -13.35
C THR A 215 17.43 -3.46 -13.53
N ALA A 216 18.60 -4.08 -13.57
CA ALA A 216 18.71 -5.54 -13.67
C ALA A 216 18.22 -6.25 -12.40
N PHE A 217 18.46 -5.69 -11.22
CA PHE A 217 17.95 -6.19 -9.96
C PHE A 217 16.41 -6.10 -9.90
N ALA A 218 15.81 -5.02 -10.38
CA ALA A 218 14.37 -4.87 -10.44
C ALA A 218 13.68 -5.94 -11.31
N ALA A 219 14.36 -6.40 -12.36
CA ALA A 219 13.88 -7.47 -13.24
C ALA A 219 14.10 -8.89 -12.68
N ASP A 220 14.93 -9.04 -11.64
CA ASP A 220 15.32 -10.32 -11.02
C ASP A 220 15.63 -10.06 -9.54
N ALA A 221 14.59 -9.69 -8.76
CA ALA A 221 14.74 -9.22 -7.39
C ALA A 221 15.03 -10.36 -6.39
N SER A 222 15.96 -10.11 -5.46
CA SER A 222 16.30 -11.02 -4.36
C SER A 222 16.14 -10.34 -3.01
N GLY A 223 15.07 -10.68 -2.30
CA GLY A 223 14.82 -10.38 -0.89
C GLY A 223 14.97 -11.63 -0.03
N SER A 224 14.36 -11.63 1.15
CA SER A 224 14.31 -12.77 2.09
C SER A 224 12.89 -13.26 2.38
N GLY A 225 11.89 -12.69 1.70
CA GLY A 225 10.47 -12.89 1.99
C GLY A 225 9.91 -14.27 1.64
N PRO A 226 8.60 -14.47 1.93
CA PRO A 226 7.93 -15.76 1.74
C PRO A 226 7.75 -16.16 0.26
N PHE A 227 7.86 -15.25 -0.68
CA PHE A 227 7.79 -15.53 -2.11
C PHE A 227 9.01 -15.00 -2.85
N LYS A 228 9.44 -15.73 -3.89
CA LYS A 228 10.56 -15.39 -4.78
C LYS A 228 10.02 -14.99 -6.13
N MET A 229 10.51 -13.89 -6.70
CA MET A 229 10.18 -13.49 -8.07
C MET A 229 10.67 -14.55 -9.07
N THR A 230 9.79 -14.94 -10.00
CA THR A 230 10.10 -15.87 -11.08
C THR A 230 9.93 -15.26 -12.46
N ARG A 231 9.07 -14.25 -12.59
CA ARG A 231 8.84 -13.53 -13.84
C ARG A 231 8.36 -12.12 -13.57
N PHE A 232 8.89 -11.17 -14.29
CA PHE A 232 8.43 -9.78 -14.28
C PHE A 232 8.30 -9.27 -15.72
N VAL A 233 7.11 -8.81 -16.07
CA VAL A 233 6.82 -8.14 -17.34
C VAL A 233 6.11 -6.83 -16.97
N PRO A 234 6.77 -5.68 -17.19
CA PRO A 234 6.18 -4.37 -16.89
C PRO A 234 4.81 -4.22 -17.54
N ARG A 235 3.87 -3.62 -16.84
CA ARG A 235 2.47 -3.38 -17.24
C ARG A 235 1.64 -4.64 -17.51
N GLU A 236 2.21 -5.82 -17.43
CA GLU A 236 1.51 -7.07 -17.74
C GLU A 236 1.34 -7.95 -16.50
N ARG A 237 2.46 -8.39 -15.89
CA ARG A 237 2.40 -9.32 -14.76
C ARG A 237 3.67 -9.39 -13.92
N LEU A 238 3.47 -9.75 -12.67
CA LEU A 238 4.51 -10.26 -11.77
C LEU A 238 4.13 -11.66 -11.33
N GLU A 239 5.06 -12.62 -11.48
CA GLU A 239 4.88 -14.00 -11.00
C GLU A 239 5.90 -14.27 -9.88
N MET A 240 5.43 -14.92 -8.82
CA MET A 240 6.24 -15.27 -7.66
C MET A 240 5.97 -16.72 -7.26
N ALA A 241 7.02 -17.48 -6.99
CA ALA A 241 6.94 -18.83 -6.44
C ALA A 241 7.13 -18.82 -4.91
N ALA A 242 6.53 -19.79 -4.23
CA ALA A 242 6.69 -19.98 -2.79
C ALA A 242 8.14 -20.21 -2.38
N ASN A 243 8.60 -19.49 -1.39
CA ASN A 243 9.85 -19.78 -0.69
C ASN A 243 9.61 -20.84 0.38
N LYS A 244 9.72 -22.11 0.02
CA LYS A 244 9.48 -23.24 0.93
C LYS A 244 10.50 -23.31 2.10
N SER A 245 11.64 -22.58 1.97
CA SER A 245 12.67 -22.45 3.02
C SER A 245 12.57 -21.13 3.76
N TYR A 246 11.39 -20.49 3.78
CA TYR A 246 11.20 -19.24 4.50
C TYR A 246 11.47 -19.40 6.00
N TRP A 247 12.16 -18.43 6.60
CA TRP A 247 12.64 -18.49 7.97
C TRP A 247 11.53 -18.56 9.03
N ASP A 248 10.33 -18.05 8.72
CA ASP A 248 9.17 -18.12 9.61
C ASP A 248 8.24 -19.28 9.20
N PRO A 249 8.23 -20.39 9.95
CA PRO A 249 7.41 -21.55 9.60
C PRO A 249 5.90 -21.25 9.66
N LYS A 250 5.46 -20.23 10.42
CA LYS A 250 4.06 -19.83 10.49
C LYS A 250 3.61 -19.13 9.20
N ARG A 251 4.54 -18.52 8.48
CA ARG A 251 4.32 -17.78 7.23
C ARG A 251 4.95 -18.47 6.02
N THR A 252 5.39 -19.73 6.12
CA THR A 252 5.81 -20.51 4.95
C THR A 252 4.61 -20.71 4.02
N PRO A 253 4.68 -20.27 2.74
CA PRO A 253 3.54 -20.24 1.85
C PRO A 253 2.92 -21.62 1.60
N LYS A 254 1.58 -21.65 1.62
CA LYS A 254 0.76 -22.82 1.25
C LYS A 254 0.26 -22.77 -0.20
N ILE A 255 0.35 -21.59 -0.81
CA ILE A 255 0.13 -21.35 -2.24
C ILE A 255 1.48 -21.50 -2.93
N ASP A 256 1.50 -22.20 -4.09
CA ASP A 256 2.78 -22.45 -4.77
C ASP A 256 3.23 -21.29 -5.63
N LYS A 257 2.25 -20.56 -6.22
CA LYS A 257 2.51 -19.44 -7.11
C LYS A 257 1.51 -18.30 -6.90
N VAL A 258 2.00 -17.08 -7.00
CA VAL A 258 1.17 -15.86 -7.03
C VAL A 258 1.41 -15.14 -8.34
N VAL A 259 0.34 -14.74 -9.02
CA VAL A 259 0.37 -13.93 -10.25
C VAL A 259 -0.38 -12.64 -10.00
N MET A 260 0.29 -11.52 -10.17
CA MET A 260 -0.28 -10.18 -10.04
C MET A 260 -0.48 -9.55 -11.41
N LEU A 261 -1.68 -9.00 -11.64
CA LEU A 261 -2.13 -8.47 -12.92
C LEU A 261 -2.62 -7.03 -12.72
N PRO A 262 -1.99 -6.02 -13.34
CA PRO A 262 -2.54 -4.67 -13.40
C PRO A 262 -3.89 -4.68 -14.12
N MET A 263 -4.92 -4.16 -13.47
CA MET A 263 -6.27 -4.10 -14.03
C MET A 263 -7.01 -2.91 -13.40
N PRO A 264 -6.72 -1.67 -13.85
CA PRO A 264 -7.21 -0.45 -13.20
C PRO A 264 -8.73 -0.29 -13.25
N GLU A 265 -9.41 -0.85 -14.28
CA GLU A 265 -10.84 -0.71 -14.48
C GLU A 265 -11.65 -1.68 -13.61
N ALA A 266 -12.57 -1.16 -12.78
CA ALA A 266 -13.34 -1.94 -11.81
C ALA A 266 -14.23 -2.99 -12.49
N ASN A 267 -14.86 -2.65 -13.62
CA ASN A 267 -15.71 -3.57 -14.37
C ASN A 267 -14.90 -4.73 -14.98
N ALA A 268 -13.69 -4.43 -15.50
CA ALA A 268 -12.79 -5.46 -16.02
C ALA A 268 -12.36 -6.42 -14.91
N ARG A 269 -11.99 -5.90 -13.71
CA ARG A 269 -11.69 -6.77 -12.56
C ARG A 269 -12.86 -7.66 -12.18
N THR A 270 -14.07 -7.09 -12.10
CA THR A 270 -15.28 -7.85 -11.79
C THR A 270 -15.53 -8.96 -12.81
N ALA A 271 -15.45 -8.67 -14.10
CA ALA A 271 -15.61 -9.65 -15.16
C ALA A 271 -14.57 -10.77 -15.08
N ALA A 272 -13.31 -10.43 -14.80
CA ALA A 272 -12.22 -11.39 -14.63
C ALA A 272 -12.45 -12.35 -13.42
N LEU A 273 -12.98 -11.83 -12.30
CA LEU A 273 -13.34 -12.67 -11.15
C LEU A 273 -14.53 -13.59 -11.46
N LEU A 274 -15.59 -13.06 -12.07
CA LEU A 274 -16.81 -13.82 -12.38
C LEU A 274 -16.58 -14.91 -13.42
N SER A 275 -15.63 -14.70 -14.34
CA SER A 275 -15.21 -15.71 -15.32
C SER A 275 -14.17 -16.71 -14.78
N GLY A 276 -13.61 -16.48 -13.57
CA GLY A 276 -12.55 -17.31 -13.00
C GLY A 276 -11.16 -17.07 -13.62
N GLN A 277 -10.98 -15.99 -14.37
CA GLN A 277 -9.68 -15.57 -14.90
C GLN A 277 -8.74 -15.14 -13.76
N VAL A 278 -9.28 -14.53 -12.70
CA VAL A 278 -8.55 -14.20 -11.47
C VAL A 278 -9.28 -14.76 -10.25
N ASP A 279 -8.56 -14.90 -9.16
CA ASP A 279 -9.05 -15.46 -7.89
C ASP A 279 -9.31 -14.36 -6.84
N TRP A 280 -8.78 -13.17 -7.03
CA TRP A 280 -8.90 -12.03 -6.14
C TRP A 280 -8.92 -10.73 -6.93
N ILE A 281 -9.86 -9.84 -6.60
CA ILE A 281 -9.91 -8.47 -7.10
C ILE A 281 -9.92 -7.47 -5.94
N GLU A 282 -9.25 -6.36 -6.13
CA GLU A 282 -9.24 -5.21 -5.24
C GLU A 282 -10.37 -4.24 -5.62
N ALA A 283 -10.93 -3.54 -4.63
CA ALA A 283 -11.93 -2.48 -4.78
C ALA A 283 -13.06 -2.84 -5.79
N PRO A 284 -13.86 -3.88 -5.53
CA PRO A 284 -15.03 -4.18 -6.35
C PRO A 284 -15.99 -2.99 -6.36
N SER A 285 -16.65 -2.75 -7.51
CA SER A 285 -17.72 -1.75 -7.58
C SER A 285 -18.88 -2.12 -6.67
N PRO A 286 -19.49 -1.17 -5.94
CA PRO A 286 -20.68 -1.43 -5.13
C PRO A 286 -21.80 -2.10 -5.89
N ASP A 287 -22.04 -1.70 -7.15
CA ASP A 287 -23.09 -2.26 -8.01
C ASP A 287 -22.85 -3.72 -8.39
N ALA A 288 -21.61 -4.17 -8.37
CA ALA A 288 -21.23 -5.52 -8.73
C ALA A 288 -21.36 -6.55 -7.58
N ILE A 289 -21.55 -6.09 -6.34
CA ILE A 289 -21.51 -6.95 -5.14
C ILE A 289 -22.54 -8.07 -5.24
N GLY A 290 -23.77 -7.76 -5.66
CA GLY A 290 -24.83 -8.76 -5.82
C GLY A 290 -24.43 -9.86 -6.81
N ALA A 291 -23.85 -9.52 -7.95
CA ALA A 291 -23.38 -10.47 -8.96
C ALA A 291 -22.18 -11.29 -8.45
N ILE A 292 -21.24 -10.66 -7.75
CA ILE A 292 -20.06 -11.31 -7.15
C ILE A 292 -20.50 -12.38 -6.14
N GLN A 293 -21.37 -12.01 -5.19
CA GLN A 293 -21.88 -12.93 -4.16
C GLN A 293 -22.81 -14.02 -4.75
N GLY A 294 -23.63 -13.67 -5.75
CA GLY A 294 -24.49 -14.62 -6.44
C GLY A 294 -23.73 -15.74 -7.19
N ARG A 295 -22.45 -15.52 -7.51
CA ARG A 295 -21.52 -16.53 -8.05
C ARG A 295 -20.72 -17.26 -6.98
N GLY A 296 -21.04 -17.06 -5.69
CA GLY A 296 -20.38 -17.70 -4.56
C GLY A 296 -19.02 -17.10 -4.17
N ASN A 297 -18.61 -16.01 -4.81
CA ASN A 297 -17.42 -15.30 -4.40
C ASN A 297 -17.63 -14.60 -3.05
N LYS A 298 -16.57 -14.45 -2.27
CA LYS A 298 -16.61 -13.88 -0.93
C LYS A 298 -16.11 -12.44 -0.95
N LEU A 299 -16.81 -11.58 -0.22
CA LEU A 299 -16.39 -10.20 0.01
C LEU A 299 -15.68 -10.10 1.37
N TYR A 300 -14.51 -9.48 1.37
CA TYR A 300 -13.71 -9.19 2.56
C TYR A 300 -13.50 -7.69 2.67
N PHE A 301 -13.77 -7.13 3.82
CA PHE A 301 -13.45 -5.75 4.18
C PHE A 301 -13.35 -5.64 5.70
N ASN A 302 -12.64 -4.62 6.18
CA ASN A 302 -12.51 -4.36 7.61
C ASN A 302 -12.25 -2.87 7.83
N GLN A 303 -12.51 -2.39 9.02
CA GLN A 303 -12.10 -1.04 9.41
C GLN A 303 -10.58 -0.93 9.30
N GLN A 304 -10.10 0.02 8.50
CA GLN A 304 -8.68 0.24 8.27
C GLN A 304 -8.27 1.65 8.70
N PRO A 305 -7.05 1.82 9.20
CA PRO A 305 -6.45 3.14 9.39
C PRO A 305 -6.01 3.70 8.03
N HIS A 306 -6.97 4.01 7.16
CA HIS A 306 -6.73 4.54 5.83
C HIS A 306 -7.76 5.62 5.54
N VAL A 307 -7.28 6.84 5.32
CA VAL A 307 -8.10 8.04 5.19
C VAL A 307 -8.22 8.43 3.73
N TRP A 308 -9.42 8.77 3.30
CA TRP A 308 -9.72 9.32 1.99
C TRP A 308 -10.24 10.76 2.14
N PRO A 309 -9.33 11.76 2.12
CA PRO A 309 -9.65 13.16 2.35
C PRO A 309 -9.44 14.01 1.11
N TRP A 310 -9.91 15.25 1.16
CA TRP A 310 -9.24 16.34 0.47
C TRP A 310 -8.20 16.95 1.40
N GLN A 311 -6.96 17.08 0.92
CA GLN A 311 -5.88 17.78 1.59
C GLN A 311 -5.91 19.24 1.14
N LEU A 312 -5.99 20.18 2.07
CA LEU A 312 -6.23 21.58 1.79
C LEU A 312 -4.90 22.35 1.67
N SER A 313 -4.84 23.35 0.77
CA SER A 313 -3.67 24.21 0.60
C SER A 313 -3.67 25.38 1.56
N PHE A 314 -2.54 25.61 2.21
CA PHE A 314 -2.27 26.79 3.05
C PHE A 314 -1.30 27.77 2.37
N ALA A 315 -1.19 27.71 1.05
CA ALA A 315 -0.48 28.72 0.27
C ALA A 315 -1.19 30.07 0.36
N GLU A 316 -0.44 31.13 0.14
CA GLU A 316 -0.99 32.49 0.09
C GLU A 316 -2.12 32.60 -0.93
N GLY A 317 -3.19 33.31 -0.58
CA GLY A 317 -4.40 33.44 -1.40
C GLY A 317 -5.33 32.22 -1.41
N SER A 318 -4.99 31.14 -0.71
CA SER A 318 -5.89 29.97 -0.62
C SER A 318 -7.14 30.28 0.19
N PRO A 319 -8.34 29.89 -0.28
CA PRO A 319 -9.57 30.06 0.48
C PRO A 319 -9.60 29.26 1.79
N TRP A 320 -8.75 28.26 1.89
CA TRP A 320 -8.65 27.40 3.06
C TRP A 320 -7.83 27.98 4.21
N LEU A 321 -7.28 29.20 4.07
CA LEU A 321 -6.64 29.91 5.20
C LEU A 321 -7.66 30.27 6.28
N ASP A 322 -8.92 30.49 5.92
CA ASP A 322 -9.99 30.72 6.90
C ASP A 322 -10.48 29.39 7.51
N LYS A 323 -10.28 29.23 8.80
CA LYS A 323 -10.69 28.06 9.56
C LYS A 323 -12.19 27.79 9.48
N ARG A 324 -13.03 28.84 9.40
CA ARG A 324 -14.50 28.70 9.29
C ARG A 324 -14.87 27.99 7.99
N VAL A 325 -14.19 28.29 6.91
CA VAL A 325 -14.37 27.64 5.59
C VAL A 325 -14.01 26.14 5.67
N ARG A 326 -12.89 25.80 6.33
CA ARG A 326 -12.48 24.41 6.49
C ARG A 326 -13.47 23.59 7.35
N GLN A 327 -13.95 24.18 8.43
CA GLN A 327 -14.94 23.56 9.30
C GLN A 327 -16.31 23.47 8.60
N ALA A 328 -16.73 24.49 7.85
CA ALA A 328 -17.95 24.46 7.04
C ALA A 328 -17.93 23.32 6.02
N ALA A 329 -16.81 23.12 5.29
CA ALA A 329 -16.68 22.02 4.37
C ALA A 329 -16.84 20.65 5.06
N ASN A 330 -16.24 20.48 6.24
CA ASN A 330 -16.41 19.26 7.01
C ASN A 330 -17.84 19.03 7.53
N LEU A 331 -18.57 20.09 7.86
CA LEU A 331 -19.98 20.00 8.30
C LEU A 331 -20.94 19.77 7.13
N CYS A 332 -20.56 20.16 5.92
CA CYS A 332 -21.42 20.08 4.74
C CYS A 332 -21.39 18.72 4.02
N VAL A 333 -20.36 17.91 4.19
CA VAL A 333 -20.28 16.59 3.51
C VAL A 333 -21.24 15.59 4.15
N ASP A 334 -22.21 15.10 3.35
CA ASP A 334 -23.14 14.04 3.76
C ASP A 334 -22.48 12.66 3.70
N ARG A 335 -21.84 12.27 4.78
CA ARG A 335 -21.17 10.98 4.91
C ARG A 335 -22.15 9.80 5.02
N GLY A 336 -23.38 10.05 5.47
CA GLY A 336 -24.44 9.05 5.51
C GLY A 336 -24.90 8.67 4.10
N GLY A 337 -25.09 9.68 3.25
CA GLY A 337 -25.37 9.48 1.82
C GLY A 337 -24.21 8.79 1.11
N MET A 338 -22.97 9.20 1.39
CA MET A 338 -21.75 8.56 0.84
C MET A 338 -21.65 7.08 1.23
N LEU A 339 -21.95 6.73 2.49
CA LEU A 339 -21.98 5.34 2.96
C LEU A 339 -22.99 4.49 2.17
N LYS A 340 -24.17 5.06 1.86
CA LYS A 340 -25.17 4.38 1.02
C LYS A 340 -24.69 4.23 -0.42
N LEU A 341 -24.10 5.28 -1.01
CA LEU A 341 -23.50 5.24 -2.36
C LEU A 341 -22.47 4.10 -2.48
N LEU A 342 -21.68 3.88 -1.45
CA LEU A 342 -20.64 2.86 -1.42
C LEU A 342 -21.13 1.48 -0.93
N GLY A 343 -22.45 1.25 -0.85
CA GLY A 343 -23.02 -0.04 -0.42
C GLY A 343 -22.56 -0.47 0.97
N GLY A 344 -22.30 0.48 1.87
CA GLY A 344 -21.80 0.21 3.24
C GLY A 344 -20.27 0.03 3.34
N MET A 345 -19.55 0.09 2.22
CA MET A 345 -18.09 -0.19 2.19
C MET A 345 -17.24 1.05 2.49
N MET A 346 -17.52 1.73 3.57
CA MET A 346 -16.66 2.79 4.13
C MET A 346 -16.85 2.93 5.64
N GLY A 347 -15.83 3.45 6.32
CA GLY A 347 -15.94 3.98 7.67
C GLY A 347 -16.28 5.46 7.64
N VAL A 348 -17.18 5.91 8.53
CA VAL A 348 -17.50 7.33 8.69
C VAL A 348 -16.41 8.01 9.52
N PRO A 349 -15.66 8.99 8.96
CA PRO A 349 -14.55 9.60 9.66
C PRO A 349 -15.02 10.60 10.73
N LYS A 350 -14.25 10.67 11.81
CA LYS A 350 -14.29 11.70 12.83
C LYS A 350 -12.95 12.45 12.95
N GLY A 351 -12.01 12.12 12.08
CA GLY A 351 -10.65 12.62 12.02
C GLY A 351 -9.74 11.66 11.26
N THR A 352 -8.45 11.74 11.49
CA THR A 352 -7.45 10.83 10.92
C THR A 352 -7.55 9.42 11.53
N VAL A 353 -7.80 9.35 12.84
CA VAL A 353 -8.12 8.09 13.54
C VAL A 353 -9.54 8.13 14.09
N THR A 354 -10.10 6.95 14.39
CA THR A 354 -11.47 6.81 14.86
C THR A 354 -11.56 6.93 16.39
N PRO A 355 -12.74 7.27 16.96
CA PRO A 355 -12.99 7.16 18.39
C PRO A 355 -12.61 5.77 18.92
N GLY A 356 -11.97 5.72 20.09
CA GLY A 356 -11.44 4.48 20.68
C GLY A 356 -10.02 4.13 20.28
N HIS A 357 -9.43 4.80 19.29
CA HIS A 357 -8.00 4.67 19.01
C HIS A 357 -7.18 5.38 20.11
N PRO A 358 -6.01 4.84 20.56
CA PRO A 358 -5.18 5.48 21.59
C PRO A 358 -4.83 6.94 21.29
N TRP A 359 -4.74 7.31 20.01
CA TRP A 359 -4.42 8.67 19.56
C TRP A 359 -5.64 9.56 19.32
N TRP A 360 -6.83 9.19 19.77
CA TRP A 360 -8.05 9.95 19.47
C TRP A 360 -8.06 11.36 20.05
N GLY A 361 -7.75 11.54 21.34
CA GLY A 361 -7.55 12.84 22.00
C GLY A 361 -8.82 13.68 22.22
N ASN A 362 -9.99 13.18 21.92
CA ASN A 362 -11.30 13.85 22.12
C ASN A 362 -11.33 15.30 21.58
N PRO A 363 -11.22 15.51 20.25
CA PRO A 363 -11.23 16.84 19.65
C PRO A 363 -12.53 17.59 19.93
N LYS A 364 -12.46 18.92 20.13
CA LYS A 364 -13.63 19.76 20.37
C LYS A 364 -14.48 19.98 19.12
N PHE A 365 -13.87 19.96 17.93
CA PHE A 365 -14.60 20.04 16.67
C PHE A 365 -15.14 18.65 16.31
N ASP A 366 -16.48 18.53 16.26
CA ASP A 366 -17.15 17.28 15.86
C ASP A 366 -17.41 17.29 14.34
N ILE A 367 -16.76 16.38 13.63
CA ILE A 367 -17.00 16.14 12.21
C ILE A 367 -18.32 15.39 12.07
N ARG A 368 -19.39 16.13 11.70
CA ARG A 368 -20.73 15.63 11.47
C ARG A 368 -21.33 16.21 10.20
N TYR A 369 -22.50 15.74 9.80
CA TYR A 369 -23.28 16.37 8.76
C TYR A 369 -24.24 17.39 9.41
N ASP A 370 -24.02 18.68 9.13
CA ASP A 370 -24.80 19.79 9.68
C ASP A 370 -24.72 20.96 8.67
N PRO A 371 -25.51 20.88 7.57
CA PRO A 371 -25.47 21.87 6.52
C PRO A 371 -25.90 23.27 6.97
N GLU A 372 -26.75 23.39 7.98
CA GLU A 372 -27.15 24.71 8.50
C GLU A 372 -26.01 25.40 9.26
N ALA A 373 -25.30 24.66 10.11
CA ALA A 373 -24.09 25.18 10.75
C ALA A 373 -23.00 25.51 9.71
N ALA A 374 -22.88 24.70 8.64
CA ALA A 374 -21.95 24.98 7.54
C ALA A 374 -22.28 26.30 6.81
N LYS A 375 -23.56 26.50 6.44
CA LYS A 375 -24.03 27.75 5.82
C LYS A 375 -23.77 28.97 6.70
N LYS A 376 -23.98 28.86 8.00
CA LYS A 376 -23.70 29.93 8.95
C LYS A 376 -22.22 30.31 8.94
N LEU A 377 -21.31 29.34 9.04
CA LEU A 377 -19.87 29.59 8.97
C LEU A 377 -19.44 30.19 7.62
N MET A 378 -20.04 29.74 6.51
CA MET A 378 -19.80 30.31 5.19
C MET A 378 -20.27 31.75 5.09
N ALA A 379 -21.45 32.08 5.64
CA ALA A 379 -21.96 33.45 5.69
C ALA A 379 -21.05 34.38 6.52
N GLU A 380 -20.56 33.91 7.67
CA GLU A 380 -19.59 34.63 8.50
C GLU A 380 -18.25 34.84 7.76
N ALA A 381 -17.89 33.95 6.83
CA ALA A 381 -16.72 34.08 5.94
C ALA A 381 -16.98 34.89 4.66
N GLY A 382 -18.21 35.44 4.47
CA GLY A 382 -18.58 36.27 3.31
C GLY A 382 -19.08 35.51 2.09
N HIS A 383 -19.45 34.24 2.22
CA HIS A 383 -19.92 33.35 1.16
C HIS A 383 -21.32 32.81 1.41
N SER A 384 -22.01 32.44 0.32
CA SER A 384 -23.36 31.85 0.38
C SER A 384 -23.62 31.01 -0.86
N VAL A 385 -24.78 30.34 -0.92
CA VAL A 385 -25.21 29.62 -2.14
C VAL A 385 -25.39 30.61 -3.34
N ALA A 386 -25.81 31.85 -3.10
CA ALA A 386 -25.92 32.88 -4.14
C ALA A 386 -24.56 33.52 -4.50
N LYS A 387 -23.58 33.47 -3.59
CA LYS A 387 -22.22 33.98 -3.79
C LYS A 387 -21.21 32.92 -3.37
N PRO A 388 -21.09 31.81 -4.13
CA PRO A 388 -20.30 30.66 -3.70
C PRO A 388 -18.81 30.95 -3.73
N LEU A 389 -18.09 30.26 -2.84
CA LEU A 389 -16.63 30.20 -2.81
C LEU A 389 -16.15 29.22 -3.89
N LYS A 390 -15.34 29.71 -4.83
CA LYS A 390 -14.73 28.86 -5.86
C LYS A 390 -13.56 28.08 -5.28
N VAL A 391 -13.58 26.76 -5.46
CA VAL A 391 -12.48 25.86 -5.08
C VAL A 391 -12.15 24.92 -6.23
N LYS A 392 -10.86 24.68 -6.46
CA LYS A 392 -10.38 23.74 -7.47
C LYS A 392 -9.64 22.59 -6.79
N VAL A 393 -9.98 21.36 -7.15
CA VAL A 393 -9.45 20.14 -6.52
C VAL A 393 -8.81 19.26 -7.58
N GLN A 394 -7.55 18.87 -7.39
CA GLN A 394 -6.94 17.80 -8.21
C GLN A 394 -7.42 16.44 -7.72
N ILE A 395 -7.90 15.63 -8.64
CA ILE A 395 -8.38 14.27 -8.39
C ILE A 395 -7.87 13.32 -9.48
N SER A 396 -7.93 12.01 -9.21
CA SER A 396 -7.72 10.98 -10.24
C SER A 396 -8.99 10.20 -10.51
N ALA A 397 -9.06 9.59 -11.70
CA ALA A 397 -10.17 8.69 -12.06
C ALA A 397 -10.04 7.29 -11.47
N SER A 398 -8.82 6.88 -11.05
CA SER A 398 -8.49 5.58 -10.50
C SER A 398 -7.24 5.69 -9.62
N GLY A 399 -6.79 4.60 -9.04
CA GLY A 399 -5.52 4.53 -8.32
C GLY A 399 -5.58 3.73 -7.04
N SER A 400 -4.42 3.39 -6.52
CA SER A 400 -4.27 2.65 -5.28
C SER A 400 -4.89 3.39 -4.10
N GLY A 401 -5.79 2.73 -3.37
CA GLY A 401 -6.47 3.29 -2.21
C GLY A 401 -7.44 4.44 -2.52
N GLN A 402 -7.71 4.71 -3.79
CA GLN A 402 -8.62 5.79 -4.18
C GLN A 402 -10.10 5.39 -4.13
N MET A 403 -10.43 4.18 -3.69
CA MET A 403 -11.80 3.68 -3.57
C MET A 403 -12.56 3.84 -4.92
N GLN A 404 -13.63 4.63 -4.95
CA GLN A 404 -14.42 5.01 -6.14
C GLN A 404 -14.28 6.51 -6.38
N PRO A 405 -13.14 7.02 -6.92
CA PRO A 405 -12.77 8.42 -6.80
C PRO A 405 -13.71 9.36 -7.54
N LEU A 406 -14.18 9.01 -8.74
CA LEU A 406 -15.08 9.91 -9.49
C LEU A 406 -16.44 10.06 -8.81
N PRO A 407 -17.23 8.99 -8.57
CA PRO A 407 -18.54 9.13 -7.95
C PRO A 407 -18.47 9.70 -6.52
N MET A 408 -17.41 9.41 -5.77
CA MET A 408 -17.22 9.98 -4.44
C MET A 408 -16.94 11.48 -4.49
N ASN A 409 -16.06 11.95 -5.38
CA ASN A 409 -15.78 13.38 -5.54
C ASN A 409 -17.00 14.15 -6.05
N GLU A 410 -17.74 13.60 -7.02
CA GLU A 410 -19.01 14.18 -7.50
C GLU A 410 -20.05 14.31 -6.38
N PHE A 411 -20.15 13.30 -5.52
CA PHE A 411 -21.05 13.35 -4.36
C PHE A 411 -20.63 14.43 -3.35
N VAL A 412 -19.32 14.59 -3.10
CA VAL A 412 -18.79 15.67 -2.25
C VAL A 412 -19.07 17.03 -2.87
N GLN A 413 -18.88 17.19 -4.18
CA GLN A 413 -19.18 18.41 -4.92
C GLN A 413 -20.65 18.81 -4.74
N GLN A 414 -21.58 17.87 -4.89
CA GLN A 414 -23.02 18.13 -4.72
C GLN A 414 -23.35 18.51 -3.26
N SER A 415 -22.77 17.83 -2.28
CA SER A 415 -22.92 18.19 -0.86
C SER A 415 -22.46 19.62 -0.61
N LEU A 416 -21.26 19.97 -1.04
CA LEU A 416 -20.65 21.29 -0.82
C LEU A 416 -21.38 22.42 -1.54
N LYS A 417 -21.94 22.16 -2.73
CA LYS A 417 -22.76 23.13 -3.48
C LYS A 417 -23.92 23.65 -2.64
N GLY A 418 -24.57 22.77 -1.87
CA GLY A 418 -25.67 23.14 -0.98
C GLY A 418 -25.29 24.09 0.16
N CYS A 419 -23.98 24.25 0.44
CA CYS A 419 -23.47 25.10 1.52
C CYS A 419 -22.70 26.33 1.02
N GLY A 420 -22.73 26.62 -0.29
CA GLY A 420 -22.07 27.83 -0.84
C GLY A 420 -20.63 27.60 -1.31
N PHE A 421 -20.29 26.40 -1.76
CA PHE A 421 -19.05 26.12 -2.48
C PHE A 421 -19.35 25.88 -3.97
N ASP A 422 -18.48 26.39 -4.85
CA ASP A 422 -18.42 26.09 -6.29
C ASP A 422 -17.15 25.29 -6.55
N VAL A 423 -17.29 23.96 -6.64
CA VAL A 423 -16.18 23.03 -6.75
C VAL A 423 -15.91 22.70 -8.21
N GLN A 424 -14.66 22.83 -8.63
CA GLN A 424 -14.17 22.44 -9.95
C GLN A 424 -13.10 21.35 -9.80
N PHE A 425 -13.13 20.33 -10.66
CA PHE A 425 -12.13 19.26 -10.65
C PHE A 425 -11.10 19.44 -11.78
N ASP A 426 -9.85 19.16 -11.41
CA ASP A 426 -8.74 18.92 -12.33
C ASP A 426 -8.45 17.42 -12.28
N VAL A 427 -9.00 16.68 -13.26
CA VAL A 427 -8.92 15.21 -13.29
C VAL A 427 -7.66 14.80 -14.05
N ILE A 428 -6.72 14.17 -13.36
CA ILE A 428 -5.44 13.78 -13.94
C ILE A 428 -5.16 12.29 -13.68
N GLU A 429 -4.23 11.72 -14.46
CA GLU A 429 -3.81 10.34 -14.29
C GLU A 429 -3.13 10.12 -12.92
N TRP A 430 -3.34 8.95 -12.30
CA TRP A 430 -2.91 8.64 -10.93
C TRP A 430 -1.42 8.84 -10.65
N ASN A 431 -0.53 8.36 -11.51
CA ASN A 431 0.91 8.51 -11.27
C ASN A 431 1.36 9.97 -11.39
N THR A 432 0.70 10.73 -12.26
CA THR A 432 0.88 12.18 -12.41
C THR A 432 0.39 12.90 -11.16
N LEU A 433 -0.81 12.57 -10.65
CA LEU A 433 -1.34 13.11 -9.40
C LEU A 433 -0.38 12.84 -8.23
N PHE A 434 0.09 11.60 -8.11
CA PHE A 434 0.99 11.19 -7.05
C PHE A 434 2.35 11.90 -7.11
N THR A 435 2.82 12.20 -8.32
CA THR A 435 4.02 13.00 -8.56
C THR A 435 3.80 14.47 -8.15
N ASN A 436 2.67 15.08 -8.56
CA ASN A 436 2.30 16.44 -8.23
C ASN A 436 2.10 16.61 -6.72
N TRP A 437 1.50 15.63 -6.08
CA TRP A 437 1.34 15.61 -4.62
C TRP A 437 2.66 15.76 -3.87
N ARG A 438 3.74 15.20 -4.39
CA ARG A 438 5.08 15.36 -3.77
C ARG A 438 5.71 16.72 -3.99
N LYS A 439 5.29 17.45 -5.00
CA LYS A 439 5.82 18.78 -5.30
C LYS A 439 5.17 19.89 -4.48
N GLY A 440 3.96 19.64 -3.95
CA GLY A 440 3.24 20.57 -3.10
C GLY A 440 2.32 21.54 -3.83
N SER A 441 1.44 22.19 -3.08
CA SER A 441 0.41 23.10 -3.60
C SER A 441 0.97 24.41 -4.20
N LYS A 442 2.23 24.74 -3.92
CA LYS A 442 2.92 25.92 -4.46
C LYS A 442 3.61 25.66 -5.79
N ASP A 443 3.75 24.38 -6.19
CA ASP A 443 4.36 24.01 -7.47
C ASP A 443 3.38 24.26 -8.63
N PRO A 444 3.86 24.71 -9.82
CA PRO A 444 3.00 24.93 -11.00
C PRO A 444 2.16 23.69 -11.39
N SER A 445 2.61 22.48 -11.07
CA SER A 445 1.83 21.25 -11.33
C SER A 445 0.53 21.14 -10.52
N ALA A 446 0.35 21.95 -9.49
CA ALA A 446 -0.94 22.10 -8.80
C ALA A 446 -2.01 22.73 -9.71
N ASN A 447 -1.62 23.39 -10.81
CA ASN A 447 -2.53 23.96 -11.83
C ASN A 447 -3.63 24.84 -11.22
N GLY A 448 -3.29 25.65 -10.20
CA GLY A 448 -4.23 26.50 -9.46
C GLY A 448 -5.20 25.73 -8.54
N ALA A 449 -5.02 24.43 -8.36
CA ALA A 449 -5.77 23.67 -7.35
C ALA A 449 -5.39 24.12 -5.95
N ASN A 450 -6.41 24.32 -5.11
CA ASN A 450 -6.25 24.65 -3.70
C ASN A 450 -6.62 23.48 -2.76
N ALA A 451 -6.97 22.34 -3.34
CA ALA A 451 -7.09 21.07 -2.65
C ALA A 451 -6.65 19.92 -3.57
N ILE A 452 -6.27 18.78 -2.98
CA ILE A 452 -5.92 17.55 -3.68
C ILE A 452 -6.56 16.36 -2.97
N ASN A 453 -7.12 15.43 -3.75
CA ASN A 453 -7.65 14.18 -3.23
C ASN A 453 -6.61 13.07 -3.38
N VAL A 454 -5.89 12.78 -2.33
CA VAL A 454 -4.97 11.65 -2.22
C VAL A 454 -5.22 10.95 -0.89
N SER A 455 -5.62 9.69 -0.95
CA SER A 455 -5.78 8.86 0.24
C SER A 455 -4.45 8.48 0.87
N TYR A 456 -4.45 8.15 2.15
CA TYR A 456 -3.25 7.73 2.85
C TYR A 456 -3.53 6.76 3.99
N ALA A 457 -2.60 5.85 4.23
CA ALA A 457 -2.64 4.98 5.40
C ALA A 457 -2.20 5.74 6.66
N ALA A 458 -2.93 5.55 7.75
CA ALA A 458 -2.67 6.17 9.06
C ALA A 458 -2.21 5.11 10.08
N MET A 459 -1.39 4.14 9.65
CA MET A 459 -0.97 3.00 10.46
C MET A 459 0.11 3.36 11.48
N ASP A 460 0.87 4.40 11.22
CA ASP A 460 1.96 4.87 12.06
C ASP A 460 1.89 6.39 12.25
N PRO A 461 2.56 6.95 13.26
CA PRO A 461 2.49 8.38 13.57
C PRO A 461 2.97 9.28 12.43
N PHE A 462 4.00 8.85 11.67
CA PHE A 462 4.52 9.63 10.56
C PHE A 462 3.47 9.78 9.44
N PHE A 463 2.88 8.66 9.01
CA PHE A 463 1.87 8.66 7.96
C PHE A 463 0.54 9.25 8.42
N ALA A 464 0.16 9.03 9.67
CA ALA A 464 -1.11 9.55 10.19
C ALA A 464 -1.12 11.07 10.32
N MET A 465 -0.04 11.65 10.84
CA MET A 465 -0.06 13.02 11.33
C MET A 465 1.20 13.83 10.97
N VAL A 466 2.40 13.30 11.25
CA VAL A 466 3.63 14.09 11.22
C VAL A 466 3.89 14.71 9.84
N ARG A 467 3.81 13.93 8.78
CA ARG A 467 4.13 14.39 7.42
C ARG A 467 3.19 15.46 6.88
N PHE A 468 2.01 15.63 7.47
CA PHE A 468 0.99 16.60 7.02
C PHE A 468 0.91 17.84 7.89
N THR A 469 1.60 17.85 9.03
CA THR A 469 1.47 18.92 10.02
C THR A 469 2.80 19.47 10.50
N SER A 470 3.93 18.81 10.16
CA SER A 470 5.25 19.33 10.45
C SER A 470 5.71 20.35 9.39
N THR A 471 6.27 21.47 9.83
CA THR A 471 6.95 22.43 8.93
C THR A 471 8.20 21.83 8.29
N LYS A 472 8.84 20.85 8.95
CA LYS A 472 9.99 20.09 8.41
C LYS A 472 9.59 19.10 7.29
N ALA A 473 8.30 18.87 7.08
CA ALA A 473 7.77 17.95 6.06
C ALA A 473 7.25 18.66 4.80
N PHE A 474 7.49 19.94 4.65
CA PHE A 474 7.12 20.67 3.43
C PHE A 474 7.89 20.14 2.21
N PRO A 475 7.26 20.08 1.04
CA PRO A 475 7.95 19.75 -0.20
C PRO A 475 9.15 20.67 -0.46
N PRO A 476 10.25 20.18 -1.04
CA PRO A 476 10.44 18.81 -1.58
C PRO A 476 10.92 17.77 -0.55
N VAL A 477 11.03 18.12 0.74
CA VAL A 477 11.55 17.23 1.78
C VAL A 477 10.64 16.03 2.02
N SER A 478 9.32 16.28 2.11
CA SER A 478 8.29 15.25 2.30
C SER A 478 6.98 15.64 1.59
N ASN A 479 5.86 15.09 2.03
CA ASN A 479 4.58 15.14 1.33
C ASN A 479 3.52 16.02 2.02
N ASN A 480 3.94 17.06 2.77
CA ASN A 480 2.98 18.04 3.28
C ASN A 480 2.52 18.97 2.15
N TRP A 481 1.74 18.41 1.22
CA TRP A 481 1.29 19.10 0.00
C TRP A 481 0.66 20.45 0.29
N GLY A 482 -0.17 20.50 1.32
CA GLY A 482 -0.90 21.69 1.71
C GLY A 482 -0.05 22.76 2.40
N HIS A 483 1.17 22.46 2.82
CA HIS A 483 2.02 23.34 3.63
C HIS A 483 1.37 23.74 4.97
N PHE A 484 0.59 22.85 5.57
CA PHE A 484 0.01 23.05 6.89
C PHE A 484 1.01 22.70 7.98
N GLY A 485 1.20 23.61 8.93
CA GLY A 485 2.08 23.40 10.09
C GLY A 485 2.54 24.71 10.72
N ASN A 486 2.91 24.65 11.98
CA ASN A 486 3.47 25.75 12.73
C ASN A 486 4.26 25.22 13.92
N ALA A 487 4.84 26.13 14.73
CA ALA A 487 5.65 25.78 15.90
C ALA A 487 4.89 24.95 16.95
N GLU A 488 3.57 25.13 17.10
CA GLU A 488 2.74 24.33 18.01
C GLU A 488 2.73 22.87 17.58
N PHE A 489 2.48 22.60 16.29
CA PHE A 489 2.46 21.24 15.75
C PHE A 489 3.83 20.60 15.78
N ASP A 490 4.88 21.34 15.42
CA ASP A 490 6.26 20.84 15.50
C ASP A 490 6.65 20.44 16.94
N LYS A 491 6.18 21.20 17.94
CA LYS A 491 6.39 20.87 19.36
C LYS A 491 5.63 19.59 19.76
N LEU A 492 4.35 19.47 19.41
CA LEU A 492 3.55 18.28 19.72
C LEU A 492 4.15 17.01 19.08
N ILE A 493 4.69 17.15 17.86
CA ILE A 493 5.39 16.07 17.17
C ILE A 493 6.68 15.69 17.91
N ALA A 494 7.47 16.69 18.34
CA ALA A 494 8.70 16.47 19.10
C ALA A 494 8.41 15.79 20.45
N ASP A 495 7.37 16.24 21.16
CA ASP A 495 6.93 15.63 22.42
C ASP A 495 6.57 14.13 22.23
N ALA A 496 5.84 13.78 21.16
CA ALA A 496 5.52 12.40 20.85
C ALA A 496 6.76 11.57 20.44
N ARG A 497 7.66 12.16 19.63
CA ARG A 497 8.88 11.50 19.15
C ARG A 497 9.88 11.22 20.27
N THR A 498 9.93 12.05 21.28
CA THR A 498 10.83 11.88 22.43
C THR A 498 10.24 11.05 23.58
N SER A 499 8.97 10.60 23.45
CA SER A 499 8.31 9.73 24.42
C SER A 499 8.59 8.26 24.10
N PHE A 500 9.52 7.64 24.82
CA PHE A 500 9.94 6.25 24.61
C PHE A 500 9.04 5.23 25.31
N ASP A 501 8.24 5.64 26.27
CA ASP A 501 7.17 4.82 26.81
C ASP A 501 5.89 4.94 25.97
N GLU A 502 5.17 3.82 25.80
CA GLU A 502 4.01 3.75 24.92
C GLU A 502 2.88 4.69 25.37
N LYS A 503 2.59 4.72 26.66
CA LYS A 503 1.49 5.53 27.23
C LYS A 503 1.74 7.04 27.06
N GLY A 504 2.97 7.49 27.31
CA GLY A 504 3.35 8.90 27.13
C GLY A 504 3.32 9.29 25.66
N ARG A 505 3.81 8.43 24.78
CA ARG A 505 3.77 8.61 23.34
C ARG A 505 2.33 8.71 22.82
N ASP A 506 1.47 7.79 23.20
CA ASP A 506 0.07 7.79 22.78
C ASP A 506 -0.68 9.02 23.29
N ALA A 507 -0.41 9.45 24.52
CA ALA A 507 -0.99 10.68 25.07
C ALA A 507 -0.53 11.94 24.30
N ALA A 508 0.73 12.02 23.87
CA ALA A 508 1.23 13.11 23.04
C ALA A 508 0.61 13.08 21.62
N LEU A 509 0.50 11.91 21.02
CA LEU A 509 -0.16 11.73 19.72
C LEU A 509 -1.66 12.05 19.79
N ALA A 510 -2.33 11.73 20.90
CA ALA A 510 -3.72 12.08 21.11
C ALA A 510 -3.93 13.62 21.17
N LYS A 511 -3.04 14.35 21.81
CA LYS A 511 -3.05 15.83 21.78
C LYS A 511 -2.85 16.36 20.36
N LEU A 512 -1.87 15.82 19.64
CA LEU A 512 -1.60 16.20 18.25
C LEU A 512 -2.83 15.96 17.37
N HIS A 513 -3.44 14.77 17.45
CA HIS A 513 -4.62 14.44 16.66
C HIS A 513 -5.81 15.35 16.96
N ALA A 514 -6.10 15.62 18.24
CA ALA A 514 -7.18 16.53 18.62
C ALA A 514 -6.99 17.93 17.99
N ARG A 515 -5.75 18.46 18.05
CA ARG A 515 -5.43 19.76 17.42
C ARG A 515 -5.56 19.73 15.90
N ILE A 516 -5.17 18.63 15.23
CA ILE A 516 -5.35 18.46 13.78
C ILE A 516 -6.84 18.52 13.43
N VAL A 517 -7.69 17.81 14.15
CA VAL A 517 -9.14 17.80 13.89
C VAL A 517 -9.75 19.20 14.13
N GLU A 518 -9.33 19.89 15.19
CA GLU A 518 -9.81 21.25 15.52
C GLU A 518 -9.40 22.28 14.45
N GLU A 519 -8.21 22.16 13.87
CA GLU A 519 -7.73 23.04 12.80
C GLU A 519 -8.26 22.67 11.42
N ALA A 520 -8.77 21.45 11.26
CA ALA A 520 -9.39 20.94 10.04
C ALA A 520 -8.55 21.16 8.75
N PRO A 521 -7.27 20.72 8.69
CA PRO A 521 -6.46 20.87 7.48
C PRO A 521 -6.88 19.94 6.35
N PHE A 522 -7.89 19.12 6.60
CA PHE A 522 -8.50 18.18 5.66
C PHE A 522 -10.01 18.34 5.64
N VAL A 523 -10.62 18.02 4.51
CA VAL A 523 -12.00 17.56 4.50
C VAL A 523 -11.95 16.04 4.59
N TRP A 524 -12.27 15.49 5.75
CA TRP A 524 -12.33 14.04 5.97
C TRP A 524 -13.62 13.49 5.38
N ILE A 525 -13.51 12.64 4.37
CA ILE A 525 -14.67 12.16 3.59
C ILE A 525 -15.01 10.73 3.95
N ALA A 526 -14.02 9.82 3.93
CA ALA A 526 -14.19 8.41 4.23
C ALA A 526 -12.96 7.82 4.93
N HIS A 527 -13.17 6.76 5.71
CA HIS A 527 -12.14 5.75 5.95
C HIS A 527 -12.37 4.59 4.98
N ASP A 528 -11.33 4.22 4.24
CA ASP A 528 -11.37 3.04 3.38
C ASP A 528 -11.43 1.77 4.26
N VAL A 529 -12.24 0.84 3.86
CA VAL A 529 -12.35 -0.48 4.50
C VAL A 529 -11.64 -1.58 3.69
N GLY A 530 -10.96 -1.21 2.61
CA GLY A 530 -10.18 -2.08 1.74
C GLY A 530 -10.97 -3.27 1.19
N PRO A 531 -12.11 -3.05 0.50
CA PRO A 531 -12.94 -4.13 0.03
C PRO A 531 -12.21 -4.98 -1.02
N ARG A 532 -12.27 -6.30 -0.83
CA ARG A 532 -11.69 -7.31 -1.70
C ARG A 532 -12.72 -8.38 -1.99
N ALA A 533 -12.81 -8.83 -3.23
CA ALA A 533 -13.64 -9.97 -3.57
C ALA A 533 -12.75 -11.13 -4.03
N MET A 534 -13.03 -12.33 -3.53
CA MET A 534 -12.21 -13.51 -3.76
C MET A 534 -13.06 -14.72 -4.14
N SER A 535 -12.50 -15.55 -5.00
CA SER A 535 -13.01 -16.88 -5.33
C SER A 535 -13.19 -17.71 -4.05
N PRO A 536 -14.23 -18.57 -3.96
CA PRO A 536 -14.41 -19.48 -2.84
C PRO A 536 -13.27 -20.51 -2.70
N LYS A 537 -12.41 -20.65 -3.70
CA LYS A 537 -11.20 -21.49 -3.66
C LYS A 537 -10.14 -20.91 -2.71
N VAL A 538 -10.11 -19.59 -2.52
CA VAL A 538 -9.16 -18.94 -1.62
C VAL A 538 -9.64 -19.11 -0.18
N LYS A 539 -8.80 -19.69 0.67
CA LYS A 539 -9.09 -20.01 2.06
C LYS A 539 -8.10 -19.35 3.03
N ASN A 540 -8.43 -19.41 4.31
CA ASN A 540 -7.60 -18.85 5.39
C ASN A 540 -7.28 -17.36 5.19
N VAL A 541 -8.23 -16.62 4.64
CA VAL A 541 -8.11 -15.19 4.42
C VAL A 541 -8.35 -14.47 5.74
N VAL A 542 -7.33 -13.77 6.23
CA VAL A 542 -7.45 -12.82 7.33
C VAL A 542 -7.47 -11.42 6.72
N GLN A 543 -8.55 -10.67 6.92
CA GLN A 543 -8.65 -9.26 6.59
C GLN A 543 -8.30 -8.44 7.84
N PRO A 544 -7.05 -7.99 8.02
CA PRO A 544 -6.65 -7.27 9.22
C PRO A 544 -7.21 -5.85 9.23
N ARG A 545 -7.16 -5.18 10.37
CA ARG A 545 -7.36 -3.72 10.46
C ARG A 545 -6.10 -3.00 9.99
N SER A 546 -5.72 -3.24 8.75
CA SER A 546 -4.52 -2.72 8.09
C SER A 546 -4.76 -2.62 6.59
N TRP A 547 -4.09 -1.67 5.96
CA TRP A 547 -4.00 -1.61 4.49
C TRP A 547 -3.33 -2.86 3.90
N PHE A 548 -2.38 -3.45 4.64
CA PHE A 548 -1.66 -4.64 4.22
C PHE A 548 -2.44 -5.92 4.53
N ILE A 549 -2.11 -6.98 3.83
CA ILE A 549 -2.64 -8.33 4.04
C ILE A 549 -1.52 -9.33 3.82
N ASP A 550 -1.48 -10.40 4.60
CA ASP A 550 -0.47 -11.45 4.45
C ASP A 550 -0.97 -12.56 3.50
N ILE A 551 -0.39 -12.61 2.32
CA ILE A 551 -0.71 -13.63 1.31
C ILE A 551 -0.11 -15.00 1.70
N ALA A 552 0.97 -15.02 2.48
CA ALA A 552 1.70 -16.25 2.80
C ALA A 552 0.87 -17.26 3.62
N THR A 553 -0.07 -16.76 4.42
CA THR A 553 -0.94 -17.60 5.27
C THR A 553 -2.16 -18.16 4.55
N MET A 554 -2.47 -17.66 3.35
CA MET A 554 -3.62 -18.12 2.56
C MET A 554 -3.38 -19.51 1.98
N THR A 555 -4.49 -20.21 1.69
CA THR A 555 -4.47 -21.51 1.01
C THR A 555 -5.44 -21.52 -0.15
N MET A 556 -5.28 -22.46 -1.07
CA MET A 556 -6.22 -22.70 -2.17
C MET A 556 -6.60 -24.17 -2.22
N ASP A 557 -7.87 -24.41 -2.56
CA ASP A 557 -8.40 -25.76 -2.88
C ASP A 557 -7.92 -26.17 -4.27
#